data_40feef955ab9195d11695f0c83db45dc
#
_entry.id   40feef955ab9195d11695f0c83db45dc
#
_cell.length_a   1.000
_cell.length_b   1.000
_cell.length_c   1.000
_cell.angle_alpha   90.00
_cell.angle_beta   90.00
_cell.angle_gamma   90.00
#
_symmetry.space_group_name_H-M   'P 1'
#
loop_
_entity.id
_entity.type
_entity.pdbx_description
1 polymer ?
#
loop_
_entity_poly.entity_id
_entity_poly.type
_entity_poly.pdbx_seq_one_letter_code
_entity_poly.pdbx_strand_id
1 'polypeptide(L)'
;MRFRLYRYAILLATMYCVACKKIIQVNLDNVSPQIVIEGNITDDAGPYQVLISRSVNYAANSVFPPVTDAVVSITDSTTGQKDVLLEVDSGVYATQFLVGQPKHTYQLLVIEDGHQYIATSTMPLPVKLDSVTFEQNTGINGVSAITAIVDFQDPPGVPNYYQFTEVVNGKAVPDIFVFDDRLSDGKYIEEPLFNDTAYLEPGSALLLTMNCVDENIYNYFYELSNVTASAGIQSTTPANPSSNINNGALGYFSAHTTTVEHLYVY
;
A
#
# COMPACT_ATOMS: atom_id res chain seq x y z
N MET A 1 -34.52 -60.17 -5.05
CA MET A 1 -35.25 -58.99 -5.45
C MET A 1 -35.08 -57.82 -4.45
N ARG A 2 -34.95 -58.03 -3.16
CA ARG A 2 -34.78 -56.99 -2.11
C ARG A 2 -33.46 -56.21 -2.20
N PHE A 3 -32.33 -56.81 -2.62
CA PHE A 3 -31.02 -56.15 -2.73
C PHE A 3 -30.92 -55.10 -3.86
N ARG A 4 -31.73 -55.22 -4.91
CA ARG A 4 -31.73 -54.24 -6.00
C ARG A 4 -32.48 -52.95 -5.62
N LEU A 5 -33.51 -53.06 -4.82
CA LEU A 5 -34.27 -51.91 -4.32
C LEU A 5 -33.43 -51.02 -3.39
N TYR A 6 -32.59 -51.60 -2.54
CA TYR A 6 -31.70 -50.80 -1.67
C TYR A 6 -30.63 -50.00 -2.48
N ARG A 7 -30.16 -50.56 -3.58
CA ARG A 7 -29.20 -49.86 -4.44
C ARG A 7 -29.83 -48.62 -5.12
N TYR A 8 -31.07 -48.73 -5.53
CA TYR A 8 -31.78 -47.58 -6.11
C TYR A 8 -32.16 -46.52 -5.06
N ALA A 9 -32.50 -46.94 -3.87
CA ALA A 9 -32.81 -46.03 -2.75
C ALA A 9 -31.59 -45.25 -2.29
N ILE A 10 -30.40 -45.83 -2.27
CA ILE A 10 -29.13 -45.19 -1.95
C ILE A 10 -28.77 -44.20 -3.08
N LEU A 11 -28.95 -44.57 -4.35
CA LEU A 11 -28.69 -43.70 -5.50
C LEU A 11 -29.63 -42.50 -5.54
N LEU A 12 -30.90 -42.69 -5.13
CA LEU A 12 -31.87 -41.58 -5.03
C LEU A 12 -31.54 -40.65 -3.84
N ALA A 13 -31.07 -41.19 -2.72
CA ALA A 13 -30.68 -40.41 -1.54
C ALA A 13 -29.44 -39.53 -1.80
N THR A 14 -28.48 -40.01 -2.61
CA THR A 14 -27.29 -39.23 -2.99
C THR A 14 -27.61 -38.12 -3.98
N MET A 15 -28.71 -38.19 -4.71
CA MET A 15 -29.14 -37.18 -5.66
C MET A 15 -29.83 -35.95 -4.99
N TYR A 16 -30.27 -36.09 -3.72
CA TYR A 16 -30.84 -35.01 -2.93
C TYR A 16 -29.79 -34.12 -2.22
N CYS A 17 -28.52 -34.49 -2.23
CA CYS A 17 -27.42 -33.67 -1.69
C CYS A 17 -26.88 -32.64 -2.71
N VAL A 18 -27.71 -32.19 -3.67
CA VAL A 18 -27.35 -31.03 -4.49
C VAL A 18 -27.47 -29.80 -3.61
N ALA A 19 -26.36 -29.41 -3.05
CA ALA A 19 -26.21 -28.27 -2.16
C ALA A 19 -26.87 -27.02 -2.77
N CYS A 20 -27.87 -26.49 -2.09
CA CYS A 20 -28.36 -25.14 -2.36
C CYS A 20 -27.17 -24.18 -2.19
N LYS A 21 -26.58 -23.73 -3.28
CA LYS A 21 -25.73 -22.53 -3.26
C LYS A 21 -26.66 -21.37 -2.95
N LYS A 22 -26.72 -20.97 -1.68
CA LYS A 22 -27.38 -19.73 -1.29
C LYS A 22 -26.50 -18.60 -1.86
N ILE A 23 -26.93 -18.05 -2.97
CA ILE A 23 -26.33 -16.82 -3.49
C ILE A 23 -26.73 -15.73 -2.48
N ILE A 24 -25.80 -15.35 -1.64
CA ILE A 24 -25.98 -14.16 -0.79
C ILE A 24 -25.82 -12.98 -1.76
N GLN A 25 -26.93 -12.39 -2.16
CA GLN A 25 -26.92 -11.08 -2.80
C GLN A 25 -26.61 -10.07 -1.68
N VAL A 26 -25.35 -9.74 -1.53
CA VAL A 26 -24.94 -8.58 -0.76
C VAL A 26 -25.33 -7.38 -1.61
N ASN A 27 -26.29 -6.59 -1.12
CA ASN A 27 -26.65 -5.35 -1.78
C ASN A 27 -25.50 -4.35 -1.55
N LEU A 28 -24.56 -4.30 -2.48
CA LEU A 28 -23.39 -3.42 -2.45
C LEU A 28 -23.72 -1.99 -2.92
N ASP A 29 -24.99 -1.75 -3.31
CA ASP A 29 -25.41 -0.52 -4.01
C ASP A 29 -25.64 0.70 -3.10
N ASN A 30 -25.42 0.60 -1.79
CA ASN A 30 -25.83 1.64 -0.85
C ASN A 30 -24.69 2.16 0.07
N VAL A 31 -23.44 1.99 -0.27
CA VAL A 31 -22.36 2.67 0.45
C VAL A 31 -22.16 4.05 -0.18
N SER A 32 -22.40 5.12 0.59
CA SER A 32 -22.11 6.47 0.14
C SER A 32 -20.63 6.59 -0.22
N PRO A 33 -20.29 7.23 -1.36
CA PRO A 33 -18.90 7.45 -1.72
C PRO A 33 -18.14 8.13 -0.59
N GLN A 34 -17.03 7.54 -0.16
CA GLN A 34 -16.14 8.11 0.86
C GLN A 34 -15.04 8.91 0.18
N ILE A 35 -14.56 9.95 0.85
CA ILE A 35 -13.37 10.67 0.40
C ILE A 35 -12.14 9.79 0.56
N VAL A 36 -11.27 9.81 -0.44
CA VAL A 36 -9.97 9.13 -0.45
C VAL A 36 -8.90 10.20 -0.59
N ILE A 37 -7.96 10.22 0.32
CA ILE A 37 -6.87 11.21 0.36
C ILE A 37 -5.55 10.43 0.40
N GLU A 38 -4.66 10.71 -0.57
CA GLU A 38 -3.34 10.12 -0.65
C GLU A 38 -2.30 11.25 -0.73
N GLY A 39 -1.49 11.38 0.30
CA GLY A 39 -0.50 12.45 0.38
C GLY A 39 0.86 11.96 0.84
N ASN A 40 1.90 12.46 0.18
CA ASN A 40 3.29 12.12 0.52
C ASN A 40 4.12 13.39 0.64
N ILE A 41 5.01 13.41 1.65
CA ILE A 41 6.12 14.36 1.78
C ILE A 41 7.40 13.54 1.93
N THR A 42 8.43 13.89 1.18
CA THR A 42 9.74 13.25 1.27
C THR A 42 10.82 14.25 1.69
N ASP A 43 12.02 13.76 1.98
CA ASP A 43 13.20 14.59 2.21
C ASP A 43 13.86 15.07 0.91
N ASP A 44 13.35 14.66 -0.25
CA ASP A 44 13.73 15.22 -1.56
C ASP A 44 13.04 16.55 -1.82
N ALA A 45 13.52 17.29 -2.80
CA ALA A 45 12.90 18.56 -3.20
C ALA A 45 11.51 18.33 -3.83
N GLY A 46 10.50 19.06 -3.36
CA GLY A 46 9.14 19.05 -3.93
C GLY A 46 9.06 19.55 -5.38
N PRO A 47 7.87 19.77 -5.94
CA PRO A 47 6.60 19.81 -5.22
C PRO A 47 6.04 18.43 -4.86
N TYR A 48 5.50 18.32 -3.65
CA TYR A 48 4.79 17.10 -3.20
C TYR A 48 3.31 17.21 -3.57
N GLN A 49 2.68 16.06 -3.77
CA GLN A 49 1.29 16.01 -4.18
C GLN A 49 0.40 15.34 -3.13
N VAL A 50 -0.82 15.88 -3.04
CA VAL A 50 -1.95 15.26 -2.34
C VAL A 50 -3.04 15.04 -3.38
N LEU A 51 -3.42 13.77 -3.55
CA LEU A 51 -4.49 13.35 -4.44
C LEU A 51 -5.76 13.18 -3.64
N ILE A 52 -6.86 13.76 -4.12
CA ILE A 52 -8.16 13.67 -3.45
C ILE A 52 -9.21 13.21 -4.46
N SER A 53 -9.86 12.10 -4.10
CA SER A 53 -10.91 11.49 -4.93
C SER A 53 -12.04 10.94 -4.07
N ARG A 54 -13.05 10.37 -4.71
CA ARG A 54 -14.11 9.63 -4.03
C ARG A 54 -14.09 8.16 -4.40
N SER A 55 -14.34 7.30 -3.43
CA SER A 55 -14.54 5.88 -3.68
C SER A 55 -15.76 5.67 -4.58
N VAL A 56 -15.75 4.58 -5.35
CA VAL A 56 -16.85 4.16 -6.20
C VAL A 56 -17.35 2.80 -5.79
N ASN A 57 -18.60 2.49 -6.12
CA ASN A 57 -19.16 1.16 -5.90
C ASN A 57 -18.45 0.13 -6.80
N TYR A 58 -18.30 -1.09 -6.31
CA TYR A 58 -17.63 -2.19 -7.01
C TYR A 58 -18.14 -2.44 -8.45
N ALA A 59 -19.42 -2.13 -8.72
CA ALA A 59 -20.03 -2.29 -10.04
C ALA A 59 -19.80 -1.11 -11.00
N ALA A 60 -19.20 0.01 -10.51
CA ALA A 60 -18.91 1.16 -11.35
C ALA A 60 -17.61 0.94 -12.14
N ASN A 61 -17.52 1.55 -13.33
CA ASN A 61 -16.26 1.64 -14.06
C ASN A 61 -15.23 2.30 -13.14
N SER A 62 -14.00 1.75 -13.08
CA SER A 62 -12.92 2.11 -12.15
C SER A 62 -12.38 3.56 -12.31
N VAL A 63 -13.24 4.53 -12.56
CA VAL A 63 -12.90 5.95 -12.60
C VAL A 63 -13.32 6.55 -11.26
N PHE A 64 -12.35 6.89 -10.43
CA PHE A 64 -12.57 7.55 -9.15
C PHE A 64 -12.80 9.04 -9.38
N PRO A 65 -13.98 9.60 -9.04
CA PRO A 65 -14.24 11.01 -9.24
C PRO A 65 -13.26 11.88 -8.44
N PRO A 66 -12.55 12.82 -9.07
CA PRO A 66 -11.67 13.72 -8.35
C PRO A 66 -12.49 14.68 -7.48
N VAL A 67 -11.90 15.12 -6.38
CA VAL A 67 -12.43 16.18 -5.52
C VAL A 67 -11.67 17.46 -5.85
N THR A 68 -12.36 18.40 -6.46
CA THR A 68 -11.86 19.74 -6.80
C THR A 68 -12.29 20.78 -5.78
N ASP A 69 -11.67 21.95 -5.81
CA ASP A 69 -12.01 23.09 -4.95
C ASP A 69 -11.86 22.83 -3.42
N ALA A 70 -11.14 21.80 -3.00
CA ALA A 70 -10.80 21.59 -1.61
C ALA A 70 -9.72 22.60 -1.15
N VAL A 71 -9.77 23.00 0.11
CA VAL A 71 -8.67 23.77 0.72
C VAL A 71 -7.72 22.78 1.37
N VAL A 72 -6.51 22.66 0.81
CA VAL A 72 -5.50 21.72 1.26
C VAL A 72 -4.29 22.46 1.81
N SER A 73 -3.81 22.06 2.97
CA SER A 73 -2.59 22.64 3.55
C SER A 73 -1.79 21.59 4.32
N ILE A 74 -0.48 21.75 4.29
CA ILE A 74 0.46 20.97 5.08
C ILE A 74 1.22 21.92 6.00
N THR A 75 1.26 21.58 7.27
CA THR A 75 1.98 22.34 8.29
C THR A 75 3.08 21.47 8.87
N ASP A 76 4.31 21.95 8.82
CA ASP A 76 5.39 21.42 9.64
C ASP A 76 5.13 21.83 11.10
N SER A 77 4.67 20.90 11.90
CA SER A 77 4.34 21.12 13.31
C SER A 77 5.55 21.40 14.18
N THR A 78 6.75 21.07 13.69
CA THR A 78 8.02 21.30 14.40
C THR A 78 8.48 22.75 14.29
N THR A 79 8.30 23.36 13.12
CA THR A 79 8.72 24.74 12.84
C THR A 79 7.55 25.74 12.81
N GLY A 80 6.33 25.26 12.63
CA GLY A 80 5.14 26.08 12.39
C GLY A 80 5.00 26.58 10.95
N GLN A 81 5.88 26.17 10.03
CA GLN A 81 5.79 26.54 8.62
C GLN A 81 4.57 25.86 7.99
N LYS A 82 3.73 26.66 7.34
CA LYS A 82 2.53 26.18 6.67
C LYS A 82 2.59 26.46 5.18
N ASP A 83 2.35 25.44 4.37
CA ASP A 83 2.17 25.55 2.92
C ASP A 83 0.69 25.28 2.59
N VAL A 84 0.10 26.17 1.80
CA VAL A 84 -1.25 26.00 1.25
C VAL A 84 -1.09 25.51 -0.17
N LEU A 85 -1.54 24.28 -0.43
CA LEU A 85 -1.37 23.64 -1.72
C LEU A 85 -2.26 24.27 -2.78
N LEU A 86 -1.76 24.27 -4.00
CA LEU A 86 -2.53 24.69 -5.17
C LEU A 86 -3.06 23.46 -5.93
N GLU A 87 -4.30 23.52 -6.36
CA GLU A 87 -4.83 22.52 -7.30
C GLU A 87 -4.15 22.74 -8.66
N VAL A 88 -3.35 21.75 -9.07
CA VAL A 88 -2.56 21.80 -10.32
C VAL A 88 -3.18 20.96 -11.42
N ASP A 89 -4.02 20.01 -11.05
CA ASP A 89 -4.86 19.21 -11.93
C ASP A 89 -6.09 18.76 -11.13
N SER A 90 -7.11 18.25 -11.79
CA SER A 90 -8.37 17.82 -11.17
C SER A 90 -8.13 16.85 -10.02
N GLY A 91 -8.36 17.30 -8.78
CA GLY A 91 -8.14 16.53 -7.56
C GLY A 91 -6.66 16.33 -7.18
N VAL A 92 -5.73 17.03 -7.81
CA VAL A 92 -4.29 16.97 -7.53
C VAL A 92 -3.83 18.31 -6.96
N TYR A 93 -3.40 18.31 -5.72
CA TYR A 93 -2.96 19.47 -4.98
C TYR A 93 -1.45 19.39 -4.74
N ALA A 94 -0.69 20.44 -5.09
CA ALA A 94 0.76 20.46 -4.98
C ALA A 94 1.25 21.53 -3.98
N THR A 95 2.28 21.18 -3.22
CA THR A 95 3.02 22.13 -2.37
C THR A 95 3.74 23.16 -3.22
N GLN A 96 3.97 24.35 -2.64
CA GLN A 96 4.62 25.44 -3.32
C GLN A 96 6.09 25.63 -2.91
N PHE A 97 6.40 25.41 -1.64
CA PHE A 97 7.74 25.69 -1.11
C PHE A 97 8.16 24.80 0.06
N LEU A 98 7.26 23.96 0.59
CA LEU A 98 7.61 23.07 1.70
C LEU A 98 8.65 22.05 1.25
N VAL A 99 9.66 21.82 2.10
CA VAL A 99 10.66 20.75 1.93
C VAL A 99 10.66 19.89 3.18
N GLY A 100 10.51 18.60 2.99
CA GLY A 100 10.50 17.65 4.10
C GLY A 100 11.85 17.56 4.80
N GLN A 101 11.81 17.43 6.11
CA GLN A 101 12.99 17.32 6.97
C GLN A 101 12.85 16.11 7.90
N PRO A 102 13.86 15.24 8.00
CA PRO A 102 13.84 14.13 8.95
C PRO A 102 13.61 14.61 10.39
N LYS A 103 12.89 13.83 11.19
CA LYS A 103 12.44 14.11 12.56
C LYS A 103 11.38 15.20 12.70
N HIS A 104 10.92 15.83 11.62
CA HIS A 104 9.82 16.76 11.68
C HIS A 104 8.48 16.01 11.58
N THR A 105 7.47 16.57 12.24
CA THR A 105 6.10 16.07 12.18
C THR A 105 5.29 17.00 11.31
N TYR A 106 4.61 16.42 10.34
CA TYR A 106 3.76 17.14 9.39
C TYR A 106 2.30 16.87 9.66
N GLN A 107 1.48 17.89 9.55
CA GLN A 107 0.04 17.81 9.63
C GLN A 107 -0.58 18.21 8.30
N LEU A 108 -1.31 17.28 7.72
CA LEU A 108 -2.21 17.56 6.59
C LEU A 108 -3.56 18.03 7.12
N LEU A 109 -4.11 19.06 6.52
CA LEU A 109 -5.49 19.51 6.68
C LEU A 109 -6.13 19.63 5.31
N VAL A 110 -7.24 18.93 5.10
CA VAL A 110 -8.12 19.02 3.93
C VAL A 110 -9.48 19.51 4.41
N ILE A 111 -10.01 20.55 3.77
CA ILE A 111 -11.36 21.08 4.00
C ILE A 111 -12.13 20.94 2.69
N GLU A 112 -13.20 20.14 2.72
CA GLU A 112 -14.08 19.88 1.58
C GLU A 112 -15.53 19.89 2.06
N ASP A 113 -16.39 20.66 1.40
CA ASP A 113 -17.82 20.84 1.76
C ASP A 113 -18.05 21.12 3.26
N GLY A 114 -17.16 21.88 3.90
CA GLY A 114 -17.22 22.22 5.31
C GLY A 114 -16.77 21.11 6.26
N HIS A 115 -16.39 19.93 5.75
CA HIS A 115 -15.79 18.85 6.53
C HIS A 115 -14.28 19.04 6.58
N GLN A 116 -13.69 18.68 7.71
CA GLN A 116 -12.25 18.76 7.92
C GLN A 116 -11.66 17.34 8.08
N TYR A 117 -10.62 17.07 7.34
CA TYR A 117 -9.85 15.82 7.42
C TYR A 117 -8.43 16.16 7.83
N ILE A 118 -7.96 15.55 8.89
CA ILE A 118 -6.66 15.82 9.49
C ILE A 118 -5.89 14.53 9.60
N ALA A 119 -4.62 14.57 9.20
CA ALA A 119 -3.67 13.50 9.41
C ALA A 119 -2.35 14.06 9.92
N THR A 120 -1.60 13.24 10.63
CA THR A 120 -0.23 13.55 11.04
C THR A 120 0.69 12.39 10.68
N SER A 121 1.92 12.73 10.28
CA SER A 121 2.99 11.77 10.04
C SER A 121 4.32 12.39 10.46
N THR A 122 5.18 11.59 11.07
CA THR A 122 6.53 12.03 11.48
C THR A 122 7.55 11.36 10.59
N MET A 123 8.36 12.18 9.91
CA MET A 123 9.41 11.69 9.02
C MET A 123 10.55 11.05 9.83
N PRO A 124 10.82 9.74 9.64
CA PRO A 124 11.93 9.08 10.30
C PRO A 124 13.29 9.60 9.82
N LEU A 125 14.36 9.19 10.49
CA LEU A 125 15.72 9.37 9.95
C LEU A 125 15.91 8.45 8.75
N PRO A 126 16.70 8.88 7.74
CA PRO A 126 17.03 8.00 6.63
C PRO A 126 17.92 6.86 7.11
N VAL A 127 17.66 5.67 6.60
CA VAL A 127 18.53 4.50 6.71
C VAL A 127 19.15 4.26 5.35
N LYS A 128 20.48 4.09 5.33
CA LYS A 128 21.20 3.86 4.09
C LYS A 128 20.96 2.45 3.58
N LEU A 129 20.60 2.32 2.33
CA LEU A 129 20.65 1.05 1.61
C LEU A 129 22.12 0.75 1.25
N ASP A 130 22.67 -0.38 1.74
CA ASP A 130 24.07 -0.70 1.55
C ASP A 130 24.32 -1.40 0.22
N SER A 131 23.46 -2.35 -0.15
CA SER A 131 23.52 -3.07 -1.42
C SER A 131 22.18 -3.65 -1.83
N VAL A 132 22.07 -4.01 -3.10
CA VAL A 132 20.98 -4.81 -3.65
C VAL A 132 21.61 -5.94 -4.44
N THR A 133 21.28 -7.16 -4.08
CA THR A 133 21.72 -8.37 -4.77
C THR A 133 20.54 -9.09 -5.42
N PHE A 134 20.82 -10.00 -6.33
CA PHE A 134 19.80 -10.73 -7.05
C PHE A 134 20.00 -12.23 -6.88
N GLU A 135 18.97 -12.92 -6.44
CA GLU A 135 18.97 -14.38 -6.34
C GLU A 135 17.97 -15.02 -7.29
N GLN A 136 18.41 -16.07 -7.97
CA GLN A 136 17.53 -16.86 -8.80
C GLN A 136 16.89 -17.96 -7.94
N ASN A 137 15.60 -17.88 -7.76
CA ASN A 137 14.81 -18.83 -7.01
C ASN A 137 13.92 -19.65 -7.94
N THR A 138 13.67 -20.91 -7.57
CA THR A 138 12.67 -21.73 -8.26
C THR A 138 11.42 -21.75 -7.42
N GLY A 139 10.38 -21.09 -7.90
CA GLY A 139 9.08 -21.04 -7.24
C GLY A 139 8.42 -22.41 -7.14
N ILE A 140 7.40 -22.52 -6.28
CA ILE A 140 6.64 -23.76 -6.02
C ILE A 140 6.08 -24.39 -7.31
N ASN A 141 5.84 -23.55 -8.34
CA ASN A 141 5.33 -23.99 -9.65
C ASN A 141 6.44 -24.40 -10.64
N GLY A 142 7.71 -24.50 -10.20
CA GLY A 142 8.86 -24.80 -11.05
C GLY A 142 9.25 -23.66 -11.99
N VAL A 143 8.66 -22.47 -11.84
CA VAL A 143 9.04 -21.27 -12.58
C VAL A 143 10.24 -20.63 -11.87
N SER A 144 11.31 -20.39 -12.63
CA SER A 144 12.45 -19.64 -12.12
C SER A 144 12.09 -18.15 -12.07
N ALA A 145 12.31 -17.53 -10.93
CA ALA A 145 12.14 -16.11 -10.71
C ALA A 145 13.42 -15.52 -10.11
N ILE A 146 13.74 -14.30 -10.48
CA ILE A 146 14.79 -13.52 -9.83
C ILE A 146 14.14 -12.65 -8.76
N THR A 147 14.73 -12.67 -7.57
CA THR A 147 14.30 -11.87 -6.41
C THR A 147 15.40 -10.87 -6.08
N ALA A 148 15.03 -9.61 -5.91
CA ALA A 148 15.93 -8.61 -5.34
C ALA A 148 16.03 -8.82 -3.82
N ILE A 149 17.25 -8.75 -3.29
CA ILE A 149 17.53 -8.79 -1.86
C ILE A 149 18.13 -7.43 -1.50
N VAL A 150 17.52 -6.77 -0.53
CA VAL A 150 17.98 -5.48 -0.03
C VAL A 150 18.77 -5.66 1.25
N ASP A 151 19.95 -5.06 1.30
CA ASP A 151 20.88 -5.17 2.41
C ASP A 151 21.08 -3.81 3.07
N PHE A 152 20.86 -3.72 4.37
CA PHE A 152 21.02 -2.49 5.14
C PHE A 152 21.26 -2.75 6.63
N GLN A 153 21.90 -1.78 7.32
CA GLN A 153 22.10 -1.80 8.75
C GLN A 153 20.94 -1.09 9.44
N ASP A 154 20.14 -1.82 10.19
CA ASP A 154 19.07 -1.22 11.01
C ASP A 154 19.67 -0.46 12.21
N PRO A 155 19.19 0.77 12.51
CA PRO A 155 19.63 1.55 13.67
C PRO A 155 19.08 0.96 14.98
N PRO A 156 19.93 0.72 16.01
CA PRO A 156 19.49 0.09 17.24
C PRO A 156 18.68 1.04 18.16
N GLY A 157 17.72 0.48 18.89
CA GLY A 157 17.09 1.11 20.05
C GLY A 157 15.94 2.06 19.71
N VAL A 158 15.49 2.11 18.48
CA VAL A 158 14.28 2.84 18.04
C VAL A 158 13.49 1.95 17.08
N PRO A 159 12.16 1.89 17.16
CA PRO A 159 11.38 1.17 16.18
C PRO A 159 11.53 1.77 14.79
N ASN A 160 11.87 0.94 13.83
CA ASN A 160 12.04 1.34 12.44
C ASN A 160 11.06 0.56 11.54
N TYR A 161 10.52 1.26 10.54
CA TYR A 161 9.56 0.72 9.60
C TYR A 161 9.99 1.10 8.18
N TYR A 162 9.96 0.14 7.29
CA TYR A 162 10.46 0.27 5.94
C TYR A 162 9.40 -0.12 4.93
N GLN A 163 9.36 0.61 3.82
CA GLN A 163 8.57 0.25 2.64
C GLN A 163 9.49 0.23 1.43
N PHE A 164 9.34 -0.80 0.60
CA PHE A 164 10.08 -0.87 -0.66
C PHE A 164 9.11 -0.86 -1.83
N THR A 165 9.50 -0.21 -2.91
CA THR A 165 8.78 -0.21 -4.18
C THR A 165 9.73 -0.50 -5.32
N GLU A 166 9.24 -1.20 -6.33
CA GLU A 166 9.98 -1.59 -7.52
C GLU A 166 9.33 -1.05 -8.78
N VAL A 167 10.13 -0.51 -9.69
CA VAL A 167 9.71 -0.18 -11.05
C VAL A 167 10.62 -0.92 -12.01
N VAL A 168 10.08 -1.90 -12.73
CA VAL A 168 10.84 -2.75 -13.66
C VAL A 168 10.56 -2.33 -15.09
N ASN A 169 11.62 -1.97 -15.83
CA ASN A 169 11.52 -1.51 -17.21
C ASN A 169 10.49 -0.38 -17.40
N GLY A 170 10.39 0.54 -16.42
CA GLY A 170 9.47 1.68 -16.41
C GLY A 170 8.03 1.33 -16.00
N LYS A 171 7.76 0.10 -15.54
CA LYS A 171 6.45 -0.31 -15.03
C LYS A 171 6.53 -0.58 -13.54
N ALA A 172 5.65 0.05 -12.78
CA ALA A 172 5.54 -0.22 -11.35
C ALA A 172 5.12 -1.67 -11.08
N VAL A 173 5.79 -2.31 -10.15
CA VAL A 173 5.41 -3.62 -9.61
C VAL A 173 4.31 -3.38 -8.58
N PRO A 174 3.17 -4.08 -8.68
CA PRO A 174 2.02 -3.83 -7.79
C PRO A 174 2.18 -4.45 -6.40
N ASP A 175 3.22 -5.28 -6.19
CA ASP A 175 3.47 -5.92 -4.91
C ASP A 175 3.87 -4.89 -3.84
N ILE A 176 3.41 -5.12 -2.62
CA ILE A 176 3.63 -4.21 -1.49
C ILE A 176 4.62 -4.87 -0.54
N PHE A 177 5.78 -4.26 -0.38
CA PHE A 177 6.82 -4.72 0.52
C PHE A 177 6.94 -3.77 1.70
N VAL A 178 6.65 -4.27 2.88
CA VAL A 178 6.85 -3.55 4.15
C VAL A 178 7.54 -4.43 5.16
N PHE A 179 8.44 -3.85 5.93
CA PHE A 179 9.24 -4.55 6.92
C PHE A 179 9.32 -3.72 8.22
N ASP A 180 9.34 -4.37 9.37
CA ASP A 180 9.60 -3.77 10.66
C ASP A 180 10.75 -4.47 11.41
N ASP A 181 11.41 -3.75 12.29
CA ASP A 181 12.59 -4.22 13.00
C ASP A 181 12.31 -4.96 14.31
N ARG A 182 11.05 -5.26 14.65
CA ARG A 182 10.66 -5.83 15.96
C ARG A 182 11.45 -7.06 16.37
N LEU A 183 11.96 -7.84 15.41
CA LEU A 183 12.78 -9.04 15.66
C LEU A 183 14.25 -8.86 15.26
N SER A 184 14.59 -7.69 14.71
CA SER A 184 15.88 -7.42 14.09
C SER A 184 16.49 -6.08 14.48
N ASP A 185 15.99 -5.42 15.55
CA ASP A 185 16.50 -4.14 16.06
C ASP A 185 18.03 -4.15 16.16
N GLY A 186 18.67 -3.20 15.51
CA GLY A 186 20.11 -3.01 15.48
C GLY A 186 20.91 -4.08 14.72
N LYS A 187 20.26 -4.93 13.92
CA LYS A 187 20.93 -5.96 13.13
C LYS A 187 21.17 -5.51 11.70
N TYR A 188 22.09 -6.20 11.05
CA TYR A 188 22.20 -6.16 9.60
C TYR A 188 21.08 -6.99 8.99
N ILE A 189 20.36 -6.41 8.06
CA ILE A 189 19.18 -6.97 7.42
C ILE A 189 19.52 -7.35 5.98
N GLU A 190 19.09 -8.55 5.60
CA GLU A 190 19.08 -9.07 4.23
C GLU A 190 17.63 -9.46 3.94
N GLU A 191 16.86 -8.55 3.33
CA GLU A 191 15.42 -8.74 3.11
C GLU A 191 15.11 -9.04 1.64
N PRO A 192 14.60 -10.23 1.32
CA PRO A 192 14.19 -10.58 -0.03
C PRO A 192 12.82 -9.99 -0.38
N LEU A 193 12.73 -9.29 -1.49
CA LEU A 193 11.49 -8.74 -2.03
C LEU A 193 10.83 -9.77 -2.95
N PHE A 194 10.06 -10.69 -2.35
CA PHE A 194 9.39 -11.75 -3.10
C PHE A 194 8.18 -11.22 -3.87
N ASN A 195 8.27 -11.25 -5.18
CA ASN A 195 7.17 -10.92 -6.09
C ASN A 195 6.30 -12.15 -6.37
N ASP A 196 4.98 -11.97 -6.38
CA ASP A 196 4.03 -13.03 -6.76
C ASP A 196 4.16 -13.42 -8.24
N THR A 197 4.70 -12.52 -9.06
CA THR A 197 4.95 -12.72 -10.48
C THR A 197 6.43 -12.48 -10.78
N ALA A 198 7.01 -13.25 -11.72
CA ALA A 198 8.39 -13.05 -12.15
C ALA A 198 8.50 -11.78 -13.01
N TYR A 199 8.75 -10.64 -12.37
CA TYR A 199 8.94 -9.35 -13.07
C TYR A 199 10.40 -9.12 -13.47
N LEU A 200 11.35 -9.65 -12.71
CA LEU A 200 12.78 -9.46 -12.94
C LEU A 200 13.32 -10.54 -13.86
N GLU A 201 13.98 -10.11 -14.92
CA GLU A 201 14.72 -10.96 -15.86
C GLU A 201 16.15 -10.42 -16.03
N PRO A 202 17.13 -11.26 -16.42
CA PRO A 202 18.47 -10.77 -16.72
C PRO A 202 18.42 -9.63 -17.76
N GLY A 203 19.05 -8.50 -17.45
CA GLY A 203 19.04 -7.29 -18.26
C GLY A 203 17.88 -6.32 -17.98
N SER A 204 16.93 -6.65 -17.10
CA SER A 204 15.90 -5.69 -16.67
C SER A 204 16.51 -4.48 -15.97
N ALA A 205 16.01 -3.29 -16.28
CA ALA A 205 16.27 -2.09 -15.51
C ALA A 205 15.32 -2.06 -14.29
N LEU A 206 15.89 -1.99 -13.10
CA LEU A 206 15.17 -1.89 -11.82
C LEU A 206 15.43 -0.51 -11.20
N LEU A 207 14.35 0.22 -10.93
CA LEU A 207 14.35 1.33 -10.01
C LEU A 207 13.78 0.81 -8.68
N LEU A 208 14.63 0.73 -7.68
CA LEU A 208 14.26 0.32 -6.33
C LEU A 208 14.23 1.54 -5.43
N THR A 209 13.14 1.69 -4.69
CA THR A 209 12.99 2.76 -3.71
C THR A 209 12.81 2.15 -2.32
N MET A 210 13.61 2.60 -1.37
CA MET A 210 13.47 2.30 0.06
C MET A 210 12.99 3.55 0.78
N ASN A 211 11.82 3.46 1.42
CA ASN A 211 11.25 4.51 2.24
C ASN A 211 11.34 4.12 3.72
N CYS A 212 11.87 5.02 4.57
CA CYS A 212 11.71 4.89 6.01
C CYS A 212 10.43 5.62 6.40
N VAL A 213 9.43 4.89 6.90
CA VAL A 213 8.07 5.38 7.16
C VAL A 213 7.76 5.34 8.66
N ASP A 214 6.68 6.02 9.09
CA ASP A 214 6.20 5.88 10.46
C ASP A 214 5.30 4.63 10.63
N GLU A 215 5.00 4.27 11.88
CA GLU A 215 4.24 3.07 12.23
C GLU A 215 2.84 3.04 11.58
N ASN A 216 2.16 4.18 11.49
CA ASN A 216 0.81 4.22 10.91
C ASN A 216 0.84 3.89 9.41
N ILE A 217 1.86 4.37 8.72
CA ILE A 217 2.05 4.13 7.29
C ILE A 217 2.46 2.67 7.04
N TYR A 218 3.35 2.13 7.86
CA TYR A 218 3.67 0.70 7.84
C TYR A 218 2.39 -0.15 8.01
N ASN A 219 1.60 0.13 9.03
CA ASN A 219 0.37 -0.60 9.31
C ASN A 219 -0.62 -0.51 8.14
N TYR A 220 -0.80 0.68 7.55
CA TYR A 220 -1.66 0.88 6.39
C TYR A 220 -1.25 -0.04 5.22
N PHE A 221 0.01 -0.04 4.84
CA PHE A 221 0.50 -0.84 3.72
C PHE A 221 0.58 -2.34 4.06
N TYR A 222 0.85 -2.71 5.30
CA TYR A 222 0.78 -4.09 5.77
C TYR A 222 -0.64 -4.65 5.69
N GLU A 223 -1.63 -3.89 6.12
CA GLU A 223 -3.05 -4.29 6.00
C GLU A 223 -3.48 -4.36 4.53
N LEU A 224 -3.04 -3.40 3.70
CA LEU A 224 -3.33 -3.38 2.27
C LEU A 224 -2.73 -4.61 1.56
N SER A 225 -1.49 -5.00 1.88
CA SER A 225 -0.85 -6.19 1.33
C SER A 225 -1.62 -7.46 1.66
N ASN A 226 -2.14 -7.57 2.90
CA ASN A 226 -2.96 -8.72 3.31
C ASN A 226 -4.30 -8.79 2.55
N VAL A 227 -4.90 -7.64 2.23
CA VAL A 227 -6.14 -7.61 1.44
C VAL A 227 -5.88 -8.04 0.00
N THR A 228 -4.81 -7.56 -0.62
CA THR A 228 -4.43 -7.90 -2.00
C THR A 228 -4.01 -9.36 -2.14
N ALA A 229 -3.21 -9.89 -1.22
CA ALA A 229 -2.80 -11.30 -1.19
C ALA A 229 -4.00 -12.24 -0.95
N SER A 230 -4.98 -11.83 -0.15
CA SER A 230 -6.18 -12.63 0.17
C SER A 230 -7.20 -12.69 -0.95
N ALA A 231 -7.11 -11.86 -1.98
CA ALA A 231 -8.05 -11.83 -3.11
C ALA A 231 -8.10 -13.16 -3.90
N GLY A 232 -7.12 -14.06 -3.71
CA GLY A 232 -7.06 -15.40 -4.32
C GLY A 232 -7.47 -16.57 -3.42
N ILE A 233 -7.47 -16.45 -2.09
CA ILE A 233 -7.70 -17.56 -1.15
C ILE A 233 -8.55 -17.10 0.01
N GLN A 234 -9.84 -17.27 -0.10
CA GLN A 234 -10.90 -17.40 0.95
C GLN A 234 -10.77 -16.70 2.31
N SER A 235 -11.83 -15.96 2.61
CA SER A 235 -12.67 -16.00 3.81
C SER A 235 -12.56 -14.92 4.88
N THR A 236 -11.84 -13.86 4.69
CA THR A 236 -12.12 -12.65 5.48
C THR A 236 -12.83 -11.62 4.61
N THR A 237 -13.85 -10.98 5.14
CA THR A 237 -14.45 -9.82 4.46
C THR A 237 -13.32 -8.79 4.28
N PRO A 238 -13.01 -8.35 3.05
CA PRO A 238 -12.00 -7.33 2.83
C PRO A 238 -12.38 -6.10 3.67
N ALA A 239 -11.51 -5.70 4.57
CA ALA A 239 -11.63 -4.44 5.30
C ALA A 239 -10.71 -3.41 4.65
N ASN A 240 -11.11 -2.14 4.66
CA ASN A 240 -10.22 -1.08 4.24
C ASN A 240 -9.04 -1.01 5.22
N PRO A 241 -7.81 -0.73 4.74
CA PRO A 241 -6.69 -0.46 5.61
C PRO A 241 -6.97 0.69 6.59
N SER A 242 -6.35 0.61 7.76
CA SER A 242 -6.48 1.63 8.81
C SER A 242 -5.85 2.94 8.35
N SER A 243 -6.67 3.95 8.08
CA SER A 243 -6.22 5.29 7.68
C SER A 243 -5.69 6.08 8.88
N ASN A 244 -4.61 6.83 8.70
CA ASN A 244 -4.16 7.84 9.69
C ASN A 244 -4.91 9.18 9.56
N ILE A 245 -5.89 9.26 8.65
CA ILE A 245 -6.74 10.43 8.44
C ILE A 245 -8.03 10.27 9.24
N ASN A 246 -8.41 11.30 9.97
CA ASN A 246 -9.62 11.27 10.80
C ASN A 246 -10.91 11.38 9.97
N ASN A 247 -12.06 11.39 10.65
CA ASN A 247 -13.40 11.60 10.11
C ASN A 247 -13.81 10.63 9.00
N GLY A 248 -13.24 9.40 9.00
CA GLY A 248 -13.65 8.32 8.11
C GLY A 248 -13.16 8.48 6.67
N ALA A 249 -12.19 9.32 6.42
CA ALA A 249 -11.51 9.35 5.13
C ALA A 249 -10.71 8.06 4.91
N LEU A 250 -10.69 7.60 3.68
CA LEU A 250 -9.83 6.51 3.21
C LEU A 250 -8.49 7.07 2.76
N GLY A 251 -7.50 6.18 2.58
CA GLY A 251 -6.17 6.56 2.14
C GLY A 251 -5.23 6.89 3.30
N TYR A 252 -4.19 7.65 3.03
CA TYR A 252 -3.11 7.91 3.98
C TYR A 252 -2.40 9.24 3.72
N PHE A 253 -1.69 9.71 4.74
CA PHE A 253 -0.73 10.82 4.64
C PHE A 253 0.59 10.39 5.25
N SER A 254 1.65 10.37 4.44
CA SER A 254 2.99 9.89 4.80
C SER A 254 4.03 11.00 4.71
N ALA A 255 4.82 11.15 5.76
CA ALA A 255 6.09 11.86 5.73
C ALA A 255 7.22 10.84 5.91
N HIS A 256 8.08 10.68 4.91
CA HIS A 256 9.10 9.63 4.90
C HIS A 256 10.39 10.09 4.23
N THR A 257 11.48 9.46 4.60
CA THR A 257 12.75 9.61 3.88
C THR A 257 12.86 8.58 2.78
N THR A 258 13.54 8.93 1.69
CA THR A 258 13.58 8.11 0.48
C THR A 258 15.02 7.87 0.03
N THR A 259 15.34 6.62 -0.29
CA THR A 259 16.59 6.24 -0.98
C THR A 259 16.23 5.52 -2.27
N VAL A 260 16.81 5.96 -3.38
CA VAL A 260 16.53 5.44 -4.72
C VAL A 260 17.77 4.85 -5.34
N GLU A 261 17.67 3.60 -5.82
CA GLU A 261 18.75 2.91 -6.53
C GLU A 261 18.31 2.53 -7.96
N HIS A 262 19.22 2.80 -8.92
CA HIS A 262 19.06 2.44 -10.31
C HIS A 262 19.95 1.26 -10.64
N LEU A 263 19.38 0.12 -10.94
CA LEU A 263 20.08 -1.15 -11.06
C LEU A 263 19.77 -1.84 -12.38
N TYR A 264 20.64 -2.74 -12.77
CA TYR A 264 20.40 -3.71 -13.84
C TYR A 264 20.53 -5.11 -13.27
N VAL A 265 19.52 -5.94 -13.54
CA VAL A 265 19.50 -7.36 -13.15
C VAL A 265 20.53 -8.12 -13.97
N TYR A 266 21.40 -8.91 -13.36
CA TYR A 266 22.46 -9.68 -13.99
C TYR A 266 22.33 -11.18 -13.76
#